data_7a2dd64ba48531887ee52e76e84b0a37
#
_entry.id   7a2dd64ba48531887ee52e76e84b0a37
#
_cell.length_a   1.000
_cell.length_b   1.000
_cell.length_c   1.000
_cell.angle_alpha   90.00
_cell.angle_beta   90.00
_cell.angle_gamma   90.00
#
_symmetry.space_group_name_H-M   'P 1'
#
loop_
_entity.id
_entity.type
_entity.pdbx_description
1 polymer ?
#
loop_
_entity_poly.entity_id
_entity_poly.type
_entity_poly.pdbx_seq_one_letter_code
_entity_poly.pdbx_strand_id
1 'polypeptide(L)'
;SIIKVGTLKPIEGSDFLAQTFIGDASIVVRKDQVNEGDLMFYASNECQLNEKFLSANNLFDIGCYEKNGNAKEVRELLEAAGRCEAKLGKDYTPEQVEILRNERDAYKAKAKAKCGFFPHNGRVRMIRLKKTPSMGYLFSKDEMAKYCPKVKDINMEDYLNIDFDTVDGELFVKAYVPPVKEYGRRGGKNNRRDKKVKQFDRIIEWSFHYDTDMLAKNIWKIR
;
A
#
# COMPACT_ATOMS: atom_id res chain seq x y z
N SER A 1 10.79 -12.66 3.71
CA SER A 1 11.37 -13.95 3.23
C SER A 1 11.57 -13.96 1.71
N ILE A 2 12.34 -14.91 1.22
CA ILE A 2 12.41 -15.26 -0.19
C ILE A 2 11.54 -16.49 -0.40
N ILE A 3 10.72 -16.46 -1.44
CA ILE A 3 9.77 -17.54 -1.75
C ILE A 3 9.89 -17.96 -3.22
N LYS A 4 9.49 -19.18 -3.52
CA LYS A 4 9.28 -19.66 -4.88
C LYS A 4 7.82 -19.47 -5.26
N VAL A 5 7.56 -18.74 -6.36
CA VAL A 5 6.20 -18.49 -6.85
C VAL A 5 5.56 -19.80 -7.27
N GLY A 6 4.38 -20.06 -6.72
CA GLY A 6 3.56 -21.23 -7.09
C GLY A 6 2.78 -20.99 -8.38
N THR A 7 1.75 -21.82 -8.58
CA THR A 7 0.87 -21.75 -9.75
C THR A 7 0.18 -20.41 -9.88
N LEU A 8 0.19 -19.86 -11.09
CA LEU A 8 -0.47 -18.61 -11.45
C LEU A 8 -1.88 -18.87 -11.99
N LYS A 9 -2.89 -18.51 -11.23
CA LYS A 9 -4.29 -18.62 -11.65
C LYS A 9 -4.75 -17.32 -12.32
N PRO A 10 -5.31 -17.35 -13.53
CA PRO A 10 -5.85 -16.16 -14.18
C PRO A 10 -7.00 -15.57 -13.36
N ILE A 11 -7.10 -14.24 -13.35
CA ILE A 11 -8.19 -13.52 -12.66
C ILE A 11 -9.24 -13.16 -13.69
N GLU A 12 -10.50 -13.51 -13.42
CA GLU A 12 -11.64 -13.19 -14.26
C GLU A 12 -11.76 -11.68 -14.50
N GLY A 13 -11.91 -11.28 -15.76
CA GLY A 13 -12.01 -9.88 -16.17
C GLY A 13 -10.67 -9.12 -16.14
N SER A 14 -9.54 -9.83 -16.18
CA SER A 14 -8.21 -9.23 -16.31
C SER A 14 -7.26 -10.09 -17.13
N ASP A 15 -6.77 -9.53 -18.24
CA ASP A 15 -5.78 -10.20 -19.10
C ASP A 15 -4.36 -10.12 -18.52
N PHE A 16 -4.09 -9.10 -17.68
CA PHE A 16 -2.76 -8.76 -17.19
C PHE A 16 -2.47 -9.23 -15.76
N LEU A 17 -3.48 -9.68 -15.01
CA LEU A 17 -3.33 -10.07 -13.62
C LEU A 17 -3.50 -11.58 -13.45
N ALA A 18 -2.71 -12.14 -12.55
CA ALA A 18 -2.83 -13.50 -12.06
C ALA A 18 -2.82 -13.52 -10.54
N GLN A 19 -3.38 -14.56 -9.97
CA GLN A 19 -3.37 -14.85 -8.55
C GLN A 19 -2.42 -16.00 -8.26
N THR A 20 -1.58 -15.85 -7.25
CA THR A 20 -0.79 -16.93 -6.65
C THR A 20 -1.06 -17.01 -5.15
N PHE A 21 -0.61 -18.09 -4.52
CA PHE A 21 -0.75 -18.30 -3.08
C PHE A 21 0.61 -18.53 -2.44
N ILE A 22 0.82 -17.90 -1.29
CA ILE A 22 1.98 -18.13 -0.42
C ILE A 22 1.42 -18.56 0.92
N GLY A 23 1.50 -19.87 1.23
CA GLY A 23 0.67 -20.45 2.29
C GLY A 23 -0.80 -20.14 2.04
N ASP A 24 -1.49 -19.55 3.02
CA ASP A 24 -2.90 -19.14 2.91
C ASP A 24 -3.10 -17.75 2.34
N ALA A 25 -2.02 -17.00 2.11
CA ALA A 25 -2.09 -15.64 1.59
C ALA A 25 -2.26 -15.63 0.07
N SER A 26 -3.39 -15.07 -0.39
CA SER A 26 -3.64 -14.77 -1.80
C SER A 26 -2.88 -13.51 -2.21
N ILE A 27 -2.16 -13.55 -3.32
CA ILE A 27 -1.41 -12.41 -3.87
C ILE A 27 -1.74 -12.26 -5.34
N VAL A 28 -2.02 -11.04 -5.74
CA VAL A 28 -2.25 -10.68 -7.13
C VAL A 28 -0.98 -10.09 -7.71
N VAL A 29 -0.55 -10.65 -8.84
CA VAL A 29 0.67 -10.27 -9.56
C VAL A 29 0.36 -9.93 -11.00
N ARG A 30 1.28 -9.25 -11.67
CA ARG A 30 1.21 -9.03 -13.12
C ARG A 30 1.85 -10.19 -13.86
N LYS A 31 1.16 -10.74 -14.85
CA LYS A 31 1.62 -11.88 -15.67
C LYS A 31 2.88 -11.58 -16.48
N ASP A 32 3.13 -10.31 -16.79
CA ASP A 32 4.31 -9.85 -17.52
C ASP A 32 5.56 -9.68 -16.65
N GLN A 33 5.41 -9.77 -15.33
CA GLN A 33 6.50 -9.54 -14.37
C GLN A 33 6.87 -10.76 -13.53
N VAL A 34 5.98 -11.76 -13.45
CA VAL A 34 6.15 -12.90 -12.55
C VAL A 34 5.75 -14.17 -13.28
N ASN A 35 6.62 -15.20 -13.22
CA ASN A 35 6.35 -16.53 -13.75
C ASN A 35 6.27 -17.56 -12.63
N GLU A 36 5.65 -18.71 -12.93
CA GLU A 36 5.67 -19.85 -12.03
C GLU A 36 7.12 -20.35 -11.84
N GLY A 37 7.49 -20.59 -10.60
CA GLY A 37 8.84 -21.04 -10.24
C GLY A 37 9.86 -19.93 -10.00
N ASP A 38 9.54 -18.66 -10.29
CA ASP A 38 10.41 -17.52 -10.00
C ASP A 38 10.69 -17.41 -8.50
N LEU A 39 11.93 -17.05 -8.16
CA LEU A 39 12.30 -16.70 -6.78
C LEU A 39 12.06 -15.21 -6.57
N MET A 40 11.22 -14.88 -5.61
CA MET A 40 10.79 -13.51 -5.33
C MET A 40 10.93 -13.21 -3.83
N PHE A 41 11.17 -11.94 -3.53
CA PHE A 41 11.04 -11.44 -2.17
C PHE A 41 9.57 -11.25 -1.84
N TYR A 42 9.19 -11.66 -0.64
CA TYR A 42 7.83 -11.53 -0.12
C TYR A 42 7.80 -10.70 1.15
N ALA A 43 6.94 -9.69 1.14
CA ALA A 43 6.58 -8.90 2.32
C ALA A 43 5.13 -9.18 2.68
N SER A 44 4.90 -9.68 3.89
CA SER A 44 3.58 -10.03 4.39
C SER A 44 2.72 -8.80 4.62
N ASN A 45 1.41 -9.01 4.72
CA ASN A 45 0.46 -7.98 5.15
C ASN A 45 0.81 -7.47 6.56
N GLU A 46 0.45 -6.20 6.86
CA GLU A 46 0.71 -5.55 8.15
C GLU A 46 2.21 -5.32 8.50
N CYS A 47 3.08 -5.39 7.51
CA CYS A 47 4.44 -4.90 7.67
C CYS A 47 4.61 -3.50 7.04
N GLN A 48 5.74 -2.88 7.33
CA GLN A 48 6.15 -1.60 6.78
C GLN A 48 7.53 -1.75 6.14
N LEU A 49 7.63 -1.42 4.86
CA LEU A 49 8.86 -1.49 4.09
C LEU A 49 9.72 -0.23 4.28
N ASN A 50 11.02 -0.37 4.10
CA ASN A 50 11.97 0.72 4.17
C ASN A 50 11.68 1.80 3.11
N GLU A 51 11.72 3.07 3.52
CA GLU A 51 11.43 4.22 2.66
C GLU A 51 12.41 4.35 1.49
N LYS A 52 13.70 4.06 1.71
CA LYS A 52 14.72 4.11 0.65
C LYS A 52 14.43 3.11 -0.47
N PHE A 53 13.97 1.88 -0.10
CA PHE A 53 13.57 0.87 -1.08
C PHE A 53 12.37 1.33 -1.91
N LEU A 54 11.34 1.84 -1.24
CA LEU A 54 10.14 2.34 -1.91
C LEU A 54 10.44 3.52 -2.84
N SER A 55 11.29 4.42 -2.39
CA SER A 55 11.75 5.58 -3.18
C SER A 55 12.54 5.16 -4.42
N ALA A 56 13.54 4.26 -4.27
CA ALA A 56 14.38 3.79 -5.37
C ALA A 56 13.59 3.07 -6.47
N ASN A 57 12.45 2.48 -6.12
CA ASN A 57 11.56 1.76 -7.04
C ASN A 57 10.30 2.55 -7.45
N ASN A 58 10.16 3.81 -7.02
CA ASN A 58 9.02 4.68 -7.31
C ASN A 58 7.67 4.06 -6.88
N LEU A 59 7.66 3.39 -5.72
CA LEU A 59 6.53 2.61 -5.25
C LEU A 59 5.51 3.41 -4.43
N PHE A 60 5.81 4.65 -4.04
CA PHE A 60 4.86 5.53 -3.37
C PHE A 60 3.73 5.95 -4.32
N ASP A 61 2.52 6.06 -3.78
CA ASP A 61 1.35 6.50 -4.53
C ASP A 61 1.43 7.97 -4.95
N ILE A 62 0.51 8.38 -5.83
CA ILE A 62 0.47 9.74 -6.36
C ILE A 62 0.27 10.82 -5.26
N GLY A 63 -0.32 10.47 -4.11
CA GLY A 63 -0.54 11.40 -2.99
C GLY A 63 0.74 11.70 -2.21
N CYS A 64 1.79 10.90 -2.39
CA CYS A 64 3.10 11.08 -1.77
C CYS A 64 4.26 10.89 -2.75
N TYR A 65 4.01 11.21 -4.01
CA TYR A 65 4.98 11.06 -5.10
C TYR A 65 6.32 11.78 -4.86
N GLU A 66 6.32 12.80 -4.01
CA GLU A 66 7.53 13.57 -3.67
C GLU A 66 8.62 12.71 -3.01
N LYS A 67 8.24 11.56 -2.45
CA LYS A 67 9.15 10.56 -1.88
C LYS A 67 9.76 9.63 -2.94
N ASN A 68 9.22 9.57 -4.15
CA ASN A 68 9.73 8.74 -5.24
C ASN A 68 11.02 9.31 -5.84
N GLY A 69 11.90 8.45 -6.31
CA GLY A 69 13.12 8.87 -7.02
C GLY A 69 12.85 9.68 -8.29
N ASN A 70 11.71 9.45 -8.94
CA ASN A 70 11.25 10.18 -10.14
C ASN A 70 10.33 11.38 -9.83
N ALA A 71 10.32 11.88 -8.59
CA ALA A 71 9.44 12.96 -8.13
C ALA A 71 9.40 14.18 -9.06
N LYS A 72 10.57 14.55 -9.64
CA LYS A 72 10.67 15.67 -10.57
C LYS A 72 9.82 15.48 -11.82
N GLU A 73 9.91 14.31 -12.45
CA GLU A 73 9.15 13.99 -13.66
C GLU A 73 7.64 13.97 -13.37
N VAL A 74 7.24 13.41 -12.24
CA VAL A 74 5.83 13.37 -11.82
C VAL A 74 5.31 14.78 -11.59
N ARG A 75 6.11 15.64 -10.93
CA ARG A 75 5.76 17.05 -10.70
C ARG A 75 5.54 17.80 -12.02
N GLU A 76 6.46 17.66 -12.98
CA GLU A 76 6.33 18.30 -14.30
C GLU A 76 5.03 17.90 -15.03
N LEU A 77 4.64 16.63 -14.93
CA LEU A 77 3.38 16.14 -15.51
C LEU A 77 2.15 16.70 -14.79
N LEU A 78 2.19 16.80 -13.46
CA LEU A 78 1.10 17.38 -12.67
C LEU A 78 0.97 18.90 -12.90
N GLU A 79 2.07 19.61 -13.06
CA GLU A 79 2.08 21.04 -13.42
C GLU A 79 1.51 21.23 -14.84
N ALA A 80 1.85 20.36 -15.80
CA ALA A 80 1.26 20.38 -17.14
C ALA A 80 -0.27 20.18 -17.07
N ALA A 81 -0.74 19.22 -16.27
CA ALA A 81 -2.17 19.02 -16.03
C ALA A 81 -2.82 20.27 -15.39
N GLY A 82 -2.15 20.89 -14.42
CA GLY A 82 -2.61 22.13 -13.77
C GLY A 82 -2.71 23.30 -14.76
N ARG A 83 -1.76 23.42 -15.70
CA ARG A 83 -1.84 24.44 -16.77
C ARG A 83 -3.05 24.23 -17.69
N CYS A 84 -3.39 22.98 -18.04
CA CYS A 84 -4.61 22.69 -18.79
C CYS A 84 -5.86 23.05 -17.97
N GLU A 85 -5.87 22.71 -16.69
CA GLU A 85 -7.00 23.03 -15.79
C GLU A 85 -7.21 24.51 -15.59
N ALA A 86 -6.15 25.30 -15.46
CA ALA A 86 -6.21 26.76 -15.36
C ALA A 86 -6.75 27.45 -16.64
N LYS A 87 -6.59 26.81 -17.80
CA LYS A 87 -7.17 27.29 -19.07
C LYS A 87 -8.67 27.02 -19.16
N LEU A 88 -9.19 25.97 -18.51
CA LEU A 88 -10.61 25.61 -18.58
C LEU A 88 -11.56 26.67 -18.00
N GLY A 89 -11.06 27.63 -17.25
CA GLY A 89 -11.84 28.77 -16.71
C GLY A 89 -11.98 29.98 -17.66
N LYS A 90 -11.48 29.89 -18.90
CA LYS A 90 -11.54 30.96 -19.91
C LYS A 90 -12.65 30.70 -20.92
N ASP A 91 -13.01 31.71 -21.70
CA ASP A 91 -14.01 31.62 -22.78
C ASP A 91 -13.47 30.80 -23.97
N TYR A 92 -13.62 29.48 -23.86
CA TYR A 92 -13.29 28.53 -24.92
C TYR A 92 -14.53 27.89 -25.52
N THR A 93 -14.45 27.49 -26.78
CA THR A 93 -15.51 26.69 -27.43
C THR A 93 -15.64 25.33 -26.75
N PRO A 94 -16.83 24.69 -26.80
CA PRO A 94 -17.03 23.35 -26.21
C PRO A 94 -16.00 22.32 -26.68
N GLU A 95 -15.61 22.37 -27.95
CA GLU A 95 -14.58 21.48 -28.54
C GLU A 95 -13.20 21.72 -27.93
N GLN A 96 -12.80 22.97 -27.74
CA GLN A 96 -11.54 23.31 -27.10
C GLN A 96 -11.50 22.90 -25.63
N VAL A 97 -12.63 23.00 -24.92
CA VAL A 97 -12.78 22.54 -23.55
C VAL A 97 -12.59 21.02 -23.47
N GLU A 98 -13.14 20.26 -24.41
CA GLU A 98 -12.98 18.80 -24.46
C GLU A 98 -11.53 18.39 -24.71
N ILE A 99 -10.85 19.05 -25.66
CA ILE A 99 -9.42 18.81 -25.92
C ILE A 99 -8.58 19.05 -24.66
N LEU A 100 -8.78 20.19 -23.98
CA LEU A 100 -8.05 20.52 -22.75
C LEU A 100 -8.30 19.52 -21.62
N ARG A 101 -9.54 19.01 -21.50
CA ARG A 101 -9.86 17.96 -20.52
C ARG A 101 -9.11 16.65 -20.83
N ASN A 102 -9.12 16.27 -22.09
CA ASN A 102 -8.43 15.04 -22.54
C ASN A 102 -6.92 15.14 -22.31
N GLU A 103 -6.31 16.29 -22.62
CA GLU A 103 -4.89 16.53 -22.36
C GLU A 103 -4.57 16.48 -20.85
N ARG A 104 -5.37 17.16 -20.02
CA ARG A 104 -5.24 17.14 -18.57
C ARG A 104 -5.30 15.72 -18.02
N ASP A 105 -6.29 14.95 -18.47
CA ASP A 105 -6.50 13.59 -17.98
C ASP A 105 -5.38 12.65 -18.46
N ALA A 106 -4.86 12.87 -19.66
CA ALA A 106 -3.68 12.17 -20.16
C ALA A 106 -2.42 12.45 -19.32
N TYR A 107 -2.18 13.72 -18.93
CA TYR A 107 -1.08 14.06 -18.03
C TYR A 107 -1.26 13.44 -16.65
N LYS A 108 -2.46 13.51 -16.06
CA LYS A 108 -2.78 12.86 -14.77
C LYS A 108 -2.58 11.34 -14.83
N ALA A 109 -3.00 10.70 -15.91
CA ALA A 109 -2.81 9.26 -16.12
C ALA A 109 -1.32 8.89 -16.25
N LYS A 110 -0.54 9.67 -17.01
CA LYS A 110 0.92 9.48 -17.13
C LYS A 110 1.63 9.65 -15.79
N ALA A 111 1.27 10.69 -15.01
CA ALA A 111 1.81 10.91 -13.68
C ALA A 111 1.50 9.73 -12.75
N LYS A 112 0.26 9.25 -12.75
CA LYS A 112 -0.15 8.09 -11.95
C LYS A 112 0.56 6.80 -12.37
N ALA A 113 0.80 6.58 -13.65
CA ALA A 113 1.51 5.40 -14.17
C ALA A 113 3.00 5.36 -13.74
N LYS A 114 3.59 6.52 -13.40
CA LYS A 114 4.95 6.63 -12.88
C LYS A 114 5.06 6.46 -11.37
N CYS A 115 3.95 6.33 -10.67
CA CYS A 115 3.86 6.13 -9.22
C CYS A 115 3.41 4.71 -8.92
N GLY A 116 3.73 4.22 -7.72
CA GLY A 116 3.22 2.97 -7.19
C GLY A 116 1.90 3.14 -6.44
N PHE A 117 1.72 2.34 -5.41
CA PHE A 117 0.47 2.26 -4.63
C PHE A 117 0.70 2.27 -3.11
N PHE A 118 1.94 2.40 -2.64
CA PHE A 118 2.25 2.45 -1.21
C PHE A 118 1.90 3.81 -0.62
N PRO A 119 1.26 3.82 0.56
CA PRO A 119 1.02 5.05 1.30
C PRO A 119 2.35 5.62 1.84
N HIS A 120 2.32 6.87 2.28
CA HIS A 120 3.49 7.62 2.79
C HIS A 120 4.29 6.89 3.89
N ASN A 121 3.65 6.01 4.65
CA ASN A 121 4.28 5.23 5.72
C ASN A 121 4.83 3.87 5.26
N GLY A 122 4.72 3.53 3.97
CA GLY A 122 5.25 2.29 3.41
C GLY A 122 4.58 0.99 3.90
N ARG A 123 3.36 1.09 4.47
CA ARG A 123 2.63 -0.09 4.97
C ARG A 123 2.18 -0.99 3.83
N VAL A 124 2.50 -2.28 3.93
CA VAL A 124 1.90 -3.34 3.12
C VAL A 124 0.52 -3.63 3.68
N ARG A 125 -0.50 -3.39 2.90
CA ARG A 125 -1.90 -3.61 3.30
C ARG A 125 -2.62 -4.48 2.29
N MET A 126 -3.63 -5.20 2.74
CA MET A 126 -4.52 -5.91 1.83
C MET A 126 -5.20 -4.92 0.88
N ILE A 127 -5.11 -5.20 -0.40
CA ILE A 127 -5.82 -4.49 -1.47
C ILE A 127 -6.71 -5.47 -2.23
N ARG A 128 -7.75 -4.97 -2.89
CA ARG A 128 -8.61 -5.78 -3.76
C ARG A 128 -8.43 -5.33 -5.20
N LEU A 129 -8.01 -6.24 -6.05
CA LEU A 129 -7.85 -6.04 -7.49
C LEU A 129 -8.84 -6.94 -8.22
N LYS A 130 -9.76 -6.34 -9.00
CA LYS A 130 -10.82 -7.10 -9.69
C LYS A 130 -11.55 -8.09 -8.76
N LYS A 131 -11.96 -7.62 -7.56
CA LYS A 131 -12.62 -8.39 -6.49
C LYS A 131 -11.72 -9.44 -5.80
N THR A 132 -10.53 -9.74 -6.31
CA THR A 132 -9.57 -10.69 -5.74
C THR A 132 -8.73 -9.99 -4.66
N PRO A 133 -8.67 -10.52 -3.42
CA PRO A 133 -7.81 -9.96 -2.39
C PRO A 133 -6.34 -10.23 -2.69
N SER A 134 -5.47 -9.26 -2.42
CA SER A 134 -4.01 -9.41 -2.44
C SER A 134 -3.47 -9.07 -1.06
N MET A 135 -2.90 -10.05 -0.38
CA MET A 135 -2.39 -9.97 0.98
C MET A 135 -0.86 -10.09 0.98
N GLY A 136 -0.20 -8.95 0.84
CA GLY A 136 1.25 -8.89 0.78
C GLY A 136 1.75 -8.31 -0.54
N TYR A 137 3.08 -8.25 -0.65
CA TYR A 137 3.76 -7.68 -1.81
C TYR A 137 4.92 -8.55 -2.23
N LEU A 138 4.99 -8.88 -3.53
CA LEU A 138 6.12 -9.57 -4.15
C LEU A 138 6.97 -8.55 -4.91
N PHE A 139 8.29 -8.70 -4.81
CA PHE A 139 9.24 -7.88 -5.55
C PHE A 139 10.45 -8.70 -5.99
N SER A 140 11.01 -8.27 -7.10
CA SER A 140 12.09 -8.99 -7.78
C SER A 140 13.45 -8.73 -7.14
N LYS A 141 14.43 -9.55 -7.51
CA LYS A 141 15.83 -9.36 -7.17
C LYS A 141 16.36 -8.00 -7.69
N ASP A 142 15.91 -7.58 -8.88
CA ASP A 142 16.31 -6.31 -9.49
C ASP A 142 15.76 -5.10 -8.72
N GLU A 143 14.52 -5.17 -8.23
CA GLU A 143 13.96 -4.13 -7.37
C GLU A 143 14.72 -4.03 -6.06
N MET A 144 15.10 -5.18 -5.47
CA MET A 144 15.92 -5.18 -4.26
C MET A 144 17.34 -4.67 -4.51
N ALA A 145 17.91 -4.96 -5.66
CA ALA A 145 19.24 -4.52 -6.04
C ALA A 145 19.37 -3.00 -6.25
N LYS A 146 18.28 -2.32 -6.57
CA LYS A 146 18.24 -0.84 -6.59
C LYS A 146 18.42 -0.22 -5.21
N TYR A 147 17.93 -0.91 -4.19
CA TYR A 147 18.08 -0.50 -2.79
C TYR A 147 19.44 -0.96 -2.21
N CYS A 148 19.78 -2.22 -2.41
CA CYS A 148 21.02 -2.83 -1.93
C CYS A 148 21.74 -3.57 -3.09
N PRO A 149 22.74 -2.96 -3.74
CA PRO A 149 23.42 -3.54 -4.88
C PRO A 149 24.07 -4.92 -4.60
N LYS A 150 24.49 -5.19 -3.36
CA LYS A 150 25.09 -6.48 -2.95
C LYS A 150 24.16 -7.66 -3.17
N VAL A 151 22.85 -7.43 -3.23
CA VAL A 151 21.86 -8.50 -3.48
C VAL A 151 22.00 -9.12 -4.87
N LYS A 152 22.65 -8.43 -5.83
CA LYS A 152 22.93 -9.01 -7.17
C LYS A 152 23.76 -10.28 -7.12
N ASP A 153 24.69 -10.34 -6.17
CA ASP A 153 25.67 -11.43 -6.06
C ASP A 153 25.16 -12.58 -5.17
N ILE A 154 23.99 -12.41 -4.52
CA ILE A 154 23.42 -13.42 -3.62
C ILE A 154 22.70 -14.50 -4.45
N ASN A 155 22.95 -15.78 -4.13
CA ASN A 155 22.11 -16.86 -4.60
C ASN A 155 20.83 -16.91 -3.76
N MET A 156 19.67 -16.65 -4.38
CA MET A 156 18.38 -16.59 -3.67
C MET A 156 17.92 -17.94 -3.14
N GLU A 157 18.39 -19.06 -3.73
CA GLU A 157 18.04 -20.41 -3.28
C GLU A 157 18.54 -20.71 -1.87
N ASP A 158 19.70 -20.17 -1.49
CA ASP A 158 20.32 -20.39 -0.18
C ASP A 158 19.51 -19.73 0.97
N TYR A 159 18.62 -18.80 0.62
CA TYR A 159 17.79 -18.03 1.57
C TYR A 159 16.31 -18.34 1.43
N LEU A 160 15.96 -19.42 0.73
CA LEU A 160 14.56 -19.80 0.49
C LEU A 160 13.83 -20.09 1.81
N ASN A 161 12.67 -19.47 1.99
CA ASN A 161 11.81 -19.57 3.18
C ASN A 161 12.48 -19.12 4.50
N ILE A 162 13.58 -18.37 4.42
CA ILE A 162 14.20 -17.75 5.60
C ILE A 162 13.61 -16.35 5.77
N ASP A 163 13.07 -16.09 6.96
CA ASP A 163 12.58 -14.76 7.31
C ASP A 163 13.74 -13.85 7.71
N PHE A 164 13.67 -12.61 7.24
CA PHE A 164 14.61 -11.55 7.59
C PHE A 164 13.89 -10.22 7.69
N ASP A 165 14.34 -9.37 8.57
CA ASP A 165 13.87 -8.00 8.77
C ASP A 165 14.93 -6.95 8.41
N THR A 166 16.18 -7.37 8.28
CA THR A 166 17.34 -6.52 7.97
C THR A 166 18.00 -6.93 6.65
N VAL A 167 18.56 -5.96 5.94
CA VAL A 167 19.36 -6.14 4.74
C VAL A 167 20.59 -5.26 4.83
N ASP A 168 21.77 -5.84 4.71
CA ASP A 168 23.07 -5.16 4.84
C ASP A 168 23.18 -4.34 6.16
N GLY A 169 22.60 -4.85 7.25
CA GLY A 169 22.61 -4.21 8.57
C GLY A 169 21.58 -3.07 8.75
N GLU A 170 20.85 -2.68 7.71
CA GLU A 170 19.74 -1.73 7.83
C GLU A 170 18.40 -2.46 8.00
N LEU A 171 17.53 -1.91 8.83
CA LEU A 171 16.17 -2.43 9.00
C LEU A 171 15.38 -2.23 7.70
N PHE A 172 14.98 -3.32 7.07
CA PHE A 172 14.27 -3.32 5.79
C PHE A 172 12.75 -3.46 5.96
N VAL A 173 12.33 -4.34 6.88
CA VAL A 173 10.92 -4.61 7.19
C VAL A 173 10.71 -4.48 8.69
N LYS A 174 9.64 -3.84 9.09
CA LYS A 174 9.19 -3.79 10.48
C LYS A 174 7.69 -4.05 10.58
N ALA A 175 7.23 -4.55 11.72
CA ALA A 175 5.81 -4.66 12.00
C ALA A 175 5.16 -3.27 11.98
N TYR A 176 4.00 -3.16 11.33
CA TYR A 176 3.24 -1.91 11.33
C TYR A 176 2.53 -1.74 12.67
N VAL A 177 2.88 -0.68 13.37
CA VAL A 177 2.17 -0.26 14.58
C VAL A 177 1.22 0.88 14.20
N PRO A 178 -0.11 0.68 14.28
CA PRO A 178 -1.04 1.75 13.98
C PRO A 178 -0.81 2.92 14.97
N PRO A 179 -0.86 4.17 14.49
CA PRO A 179 -0.74 5.32 15.37
C PRO A 179 -1.86 5.28 16.40
N VAL A 180 -1.51 5.38 17.66
CA VAL A 180 -2.48 5.54 18.76
C VAL A 180 -3.18 6.87 18.50
N LYS A 181 -4.47 6.81 18.19
CA LYS A 181 -5.29 8.03 18.14
C LYS A 181 -5.43 8.53 19.58
N GLU A 182 -4.59 9.47 19.96
CA GLU A 182 -4.90 10.28 21.12
C GLU A 182 -6.22 11.01 20.82
N TYR A 183 -7.29 10.51 21.38
CA TYR A 183 -8.54 11.24 21.43
C TYR A 183 -8.30 12.44 22.34
N GLY A 184 -7.72 13.50 21.77
CA GLY A 184 -7.56 14.76 22.44
C GLY A 184 -8.90 15.15 23.02
N ARG A 185 -8.96 15.39 24.31
CA ARG A 185 -10.11 16.00 24.97
C ARG A 185 -10.38 17.32 24.29
N ARG A 186 -11.15 17.30 23.20
CA ARG A 186 -11.76 18.51 22.68
C ARG A 186 -12.77 18.99 23.71
N GLY A 187 -12.32 19.89 24.57
CA GLY A 187 -13.20 20.73 25.36
C GLY A 187 -14.08 21.51 24.39
N GLY A 188 -15.30 21.11 24.19
CA GLY A 188 -16.22 21.78 23.28
C GLY A 188 -17.62 21.22 23.40
N LYS A 189 -18.49 22.00 23.98
CA LYS A 189 -19.97 22.05 23.90
C LYS A 189 -20.73 20.72 23.78
N ASN A 190 -21.50 20.45 24.81
CA ASN A 190 -22.51 19.40 25.01
C ASN A 190 -23.31 19.07 23.72
N ASN A 191 -22.84 18.18 22.89
CA ASN A 191 -23.62 17.63 21.81
C ASN A 191 -24.12 16.24 22.27
N ARG A 192 -25.45 16.02 22.29
CA ARG A 192 -26.05 14.74 22.68
C ARG A 192 -25.50 13.53 21.86
N ARG A 193 -24.99 13.80 20.65
CA ARG A 193 -24.29 12.81 19.81
C ARG A 193 -22.97 12.34 20.42
N ASP A 194 -22.19 13.24 20.99
CA ASP A 194 -20.89 12.88 21.60
C ASP A 194 -21.03 12.01 22.85
N LYS A 195 -22.14 12.13 23.60
CA LYS A 195 -22.43 11.27 24.74
C LYS A 195 -22.70 9.81 24.33
N LYS A 196 -23.46 9.61 23.22
CA LYS A 196 -23.76 8.26 22.70
C LYS A 196 -22.50 7.59 22.14
N VAL A 197 -21.67 8.32 21.40
CA VAL A 197 -20.41 7.82 20.85
C VAL A 197 -19.44 7.43 21.97
N LYS A 198 -19.28 8.28 23.01
CA LYS A 198 -18.43 7.97 24.17
C LYS A 198 -18.92 6.75 24.97
N GLN A 199 -20.23 6.54 25.01
CA GLN A 199 -20.79 5.36 25.66
C GLN A 199 -20.55 4.08 24.85
N PHE A 200 -20.59 4.19 23.52
CA PHE A 200 -20.31 3.09 22.60
C PHE A 200 -18.80 2.74 22.61
N ASP A 201 -17.94 3.73 22.60
CA ASP A 201 -16.48 3.54 22.68
C ASP A 201 -16.07 2.88 24.00
N ARG A 202 -16.69 3.25 25.14
CA ARG A 202 -16.47 2.58 26.41
C ARG A 202 -16.91 1.12 26.42
N ILE A 203 -17.99 0.79 25.73
CA ILE A 203 -18.46 -0.60 25.60
C ILE A 203 -17.49 -1.41 24.76
N ILE A 204 -16.96 -0.82 23.68
CA ILE A 204 -15.97 -1.47 22.80
C ILE A 204 -14.63 -1.63 23.53
N GLU A 205 -14.10 -0.61 24.21
CA GLU A 205 -12.90 -0.74 25.05
C GLU A 205 -13.03 -1.83 26.11
N TRP A 206 -14.19 -1.95 26.72
CA TRP A 206 -14.47 -2.99 27.70
C TRP A 206 -14.48 -4.40 27.09
N SER A 207 -14.94 -4.55 25.86
CA SER A 207 -14.98 -5.86 25.18
C SER A 207 -13.61 -6.32 24.66
N PHE A 208 -12.66 -5.40 24.40
CA PHE A 208 -11.32 -5.74 23.94
C PHE A 208 -10.27 -5.93 25.02
N HIS A 209 -10.52 -5.42 26.24
CA HIS A 209 -9.56 -5.49 27.33
C HIS A 209 -9.74 -6.70 28.27
N TYR A 210 -10.76 -7.50 28.07
CA TYR A 210 -10.99 -8.66 28.89
C TYR A 210 -10.76 -9.94 28.10
N ASP A 211 -9.71 -10.63 28.46
CA ASP A 211 -9.49 -12.02 28.16
C ASP A 211 -10.74 -12.87 28.59
N THR A 212 -11.02 -13.98 27.92
CA THR A 212 -12.19 -14.83 28.18
C THR A 212 -12.37 -15.20 29.65
N ASP A 213 -11.28 -15.36 30.39
CA ASP A 213 -11.26 -15.60 31.84
C ASP A 213 -11.75 -14.40 32.67
N MET A 214 -11.57 -13.19 32.16
CA MET A 214 -12.04 -11.97 32.81
C MET A 214 -13.50 -11.66 32.46
N LEU A 215 -13.99 -12.12 31.32
CA LEU A 215 -15.39 -11.98 30.93
C LEU A 215 -16.31 -12.74 31.91
N ALA A 216 -15.95 -13.95 32.30
CA ALA A 216 -16.68 -14.75 33.26
C ALA A 216 -16.78 -14.08 34.65
N LYS A 217 -15.72 -13.36 35.06
CA LYS A 217 -15.67 -12.63 36.35
C LYS A 217 -16.44 -11.32 36.35
N ASN A 218 -16.70 -10.73 35.19
CA ASN A 218 -17.29 -9.39 35.06
C ASN A 218 -18.63 -9.36 34.33
N ILE A 219 -19.20 -10.52 33.97
CA ILE A 219 -20.46 -10.62 33.22
C ILE A 219 -21.62 -9.92 33.92
N TRP A 220 -21.60 -9.82 35.24
CA TRP A 220 -22.57 -9.10 36.05
C TRP A 220 -22.52 -7.58 35.90
N LYS A 221 -21.40 -7.02 35.37
CA LYS A 221 -21.24 -5.59 35.11
C LYS A 221 -21.79 -5.15 33.75
N ILE A 222 -22.18 -6.09 32.91
CA ILE A 222 -22.64 -5.86 31.54
C ILE A 222 -24.18 -5.82 31.46
N ARG A 223 -24.87 -6.00 32.61
CA ARG A 223 -26.35 -5.89 32.70
C ARG A 223 -26.83 -4.46 32.80
#